data_df10d310aed47919dc5f773cba2a3742
#
_entry.id   df10d310aed47919dc5f773cba2a3742
#
_cell.length_a   1.000
_cell.length_b   1.000
_cell.length_c   1.000
_cell.angle_alpha   90.00
_cell.angle_beta   90.00
_cell.angle_gamma   90.00
#
_symmetry.space_group_name_H-M   'P 1'
#
loop_
_entity.id
_entity.type
_entity.pdbx_description
1 polymer ?
#
loop_
_entity_poly.entity_id
_entity_poly.type
_entity_poly.pdbx_seq_one_letter_code
_entity_poly.pdbx_strand_id
1 'polypeptide(L)'
;RTTGGLEALDDKIRNVGGKATLLPLNLAHLDEIDKLGPTLAERFGRLDIFVGNAGVLGPLSPVGHIKAKDWEKVFKINFMANVRLVQTLDPLLRASEAGRVVFTTSDIADEAPAYWGGYAASKSALNTFMRTYAAETEKTNMRINAIHPGAVQTAMMTEAFPGGPSFKLKTPEQVVNDYLAIVANNCPHHGQIIKLP
;
A
#
# COMPACT_ATOMS: atom_id res chain seq x y z
N ARG A 1 -4.63 -8.31 -9.98
CA ARG A 1 -3.98 -9.29 -10.87
C ARG A 1 -4.98 -10.20 -11.59
N THR A 2 -6.08 -10.56 -10.99
CA THR A 2 -7.11 -11.41 -11.58
C THR A 2 -8.39 -10.61 -11.70
N THR A 3 -8.96 -10.58 -12.90
CA THR A 3 -10.25 -9.91 -13.19
C THR A 3 -11.34 -10.38 -12.23
N GLY A 4 -11.47 -11.69 -12.00
CA GLY A 4 -12.48 -12.24 -11.10
C GLY A 4 -12.40 -11.77 -9.65
N GLY A 5 -11.21 -11.46 -9.12
CA GLY A 5 -11.06 -10.87 -7.78
C GLY A 5 -11.55 -9.42 -7.72
N LEU A 6 -11.37 -8.66 -8.80
CA LEU A 6 -11.88 -7.29 -8.92
C LEU A 6 -13.40 -7.29 -9.09
N GLU A 7 -13.94 -8.20 -9.91
CA GLU A 7 -15.38 -8.36 -10.13
C GLU A 7 -16.11 -8.74 -8.82
N ALA A 8 -15.58 -9.70 -8.06
CA ALA A 8 -16.14 -10.08 -6.77
C ALA A 8 -16.12 -8.93 -5.75
N LEU A 9 -15.13 -8.03 -5.83
CA LEU A 9 -15.09 -6.83 -4.99
C LEU A 9 -16.12 -5.78 -5.47
N ASP A 10 -16.27 -5.59 -6.77
CA ASP A 10 -17.29 -4.70 -7.35
C ASP A 10 -18.69 -5.11 -6.91
N ASP A 11 -19.00 -6.41 -6.96
CA ASP A 11 -20.28 -6.94 -6.50
C ASP A 11 -20.53 -6.62 -5.00
N LYS A 12 -19.51 -6.79 -4.14
CA LYS A 12 -19.61 -6.43 -2.72
C LYS A 12 -19.87 -4.93 -2.52
N ILE A 13 -19.18 -4.07 -3.29
CA ILE A 13 -19.34 -2.61 -3.22
C ILE A 13 -20.74 -2.21 -3.68
N ARG A 14 -21.24 -2.81 -4.78
CA ARG A 14 -22.61 -2.56 -5.28
C ARG A 14 -23.69 -2.98 -4.28
N ASN A 15 -23.50 -4.12 -3.62
CA ASN A 15 -24.45 -4.64 -2.63
C ASN A 15 -24.63 -3.71 -1.43
N VAL A 16 -23.66 -2.84 -1.14
CA VAL A 16 -23.75 -1.80 -0.09
C VAL A 16 -24.05 -0.40 -0.66
N GLY A 17 -24.48 -0.33 -1.92
CA GLY A 17 -24.87 0.94 -2.58
C GLY A 17 -23.71 1.78 -3.11
N GLY A 18 -22.48 1.27 -3.07
CA GLY A 18 -21.29 1.94 -3.61
C GLY A 18 -21.15 1.75 -5.13
N LYS A 19 -20.16 2.43 -5.70
CA LYS A 19 -19.74 2.28 -7.11
C LYS A 19 -18.24 2.09 -7.17
N ALA A 20 -17.77 1.09 -7.92
CA ALA A 20 -16.36 0.90 -8.21
C ALA A 20 -16.04 1.18 -9.68
N THR A 21 -14.80 1.58 -9.95
CA THR A 21 -14.21 1.55 -11.29
C THR A 21 -13.07 0.56 -11.24
N LEU A 22 -13.23 -0.56 -11.94
CA LEU A 22 -12.22 -1.61 -11.98
C LEU A 22 -11.16 -1.25 -13.01
N LEU A 23 -9.90 -1.28 -12.57
CA LEU A 23 -8.75 -1.04 -13.43
C LEU A 23 -7.73 -2.18 -13.27
N PRO A 24 -7.76 -3.18 -14.14
CA PRO A 24 -6.76 -4.24 -14.16
C PRO A 24 -5.41 -3.68 -14.58
N LEU A 25 -4.57 -3.32 -13.60
CA LEU A 25 -3.25 -2.73 -13.81
C LEU A 25 -2.17 -3.64 -13.24
N ASN A 26 -1.11 -3.88 -14.00
CA ASN A 26 0.08 -4.54 -13.51
C ASN A 26 1.08 -3.50 -12.97
N LEU A 27 1.22 -3.43 -11.65
CA LEU A 27 2.11 -2.47 -11.00
C LEU A 27 3.61 -2.68 -11.31
N ALA A 28 3.98 -3.76 -11.97
CA ALA A 28 5.32 -3.93 -12.50
C ALA A 28 5.54 -3.15 -13.82
N HIS A 29 4.47 -2.66 -14.47
CA HIS A 29 4.53 -1.82 -15.66
C HIS A 29 4.37 -0.35 -15.25
N LEU A 30 5.47 0.27 -14.85
CA LEU A 30 5.45 1.62 -14.27
C LEU A 30 4.88 2.67 -15.24
N ASP A 31 5.11 2.53 -16.53
CA ASP A 31 4.61 3.46 -17.57
C ASP A 31 3.07 3.43 -17.70
N GLU A 32 2.43 2.32 -17.32
CA GLU A 32 0.98 2.24 -17.27
C GLU A 32 0.42 3.00 -16.06
N ILE A 33 1.17 3.07 -14.96
CA ILE A 33 0.79 3.82 -13.76
C ILE A 33 0.70 5.32 -14.04
N ASP A 34 1.60 5.85 -14.87
CA ASP A 34 1.64 7.29 -15.16
C ASP A 34 0.38 7.80 -15.86
N LYS A 35 -0.32 6.92 -16.57
CA LYS A 35 -1.56 7.25 -17.27
C LYS A 35 -2.76 7.40 -16.32
N LEU A 36 -2.64 6.94 -15.07
CA LEU A 36 -3.73 6.97 -14.09
C LEU A 36 -4.14 8.39 -13.71
N GLY A 37 -3.19 9.24 -13.36
CA GLY A 37 -3.47 10.60 -12.92
C GLY A 37 -4.28 11.38 -13.94
N PRO A 38 -3.84 11.53 -15.19
CA PRO A 38 -4.61 12.20 -16.23
C PRO A 38 -6.02 11.63 -16.42
N THR A 39 -6.15 10.29 -16.46
CA THR A 39 -7.44 9.60 -16.63
C THR A 39 -8.40 9.90 -15.45
N LEU A 40 -7.89 9.89 -14.22
CA LEU A 40 -8.69 10.18 -13.03
C LEU A 40 -9.01 11.67 -12.93
N ALA A 41 -8.09 12.56 -13.35
CA ALA A 41 -8.32 13.99 -13.40
C ALA A 41 -9.48 14.35 -14.33
N GLU A 42 -9.47 13.83 -15.54
CA GLU A 42 -10.54 14.02 -16.53
C GLU A 42 -11.90 13.54 -16.02
N ARG A 43 -11.92 12.41 -15.31
CA ARG A 43 -13.16 11.76 -14.89
C ARG A 43 -13.71 12.29 -13.57
N PHE A 44 -12.86 12.64 -12.60
CA PHE A 44 -13.24 12.93 -11.21
C PHE A 44 -12.76 14.29 -10.71
N GLY A 45 -11.74 14.87 -11.32
CA GLY A 45 -11.17 16.19 -10.94
C GLY A 45 -10.33 16.17 -9.67
N ARG A 46 -10.60 15.28 -8.72
CA ARG A 46 -9.87 15.14 -7.46
C ARG A 46 -9.80 13.68 -7.00
N LEU A 47 -8.91 13.42 -6.05
CA LEU A 47 -8.80 12.15 -5.32
C LEU A 47 -8.74 12.44 -3.82
N ASP A 48 -9.68 11.88 -3.06
CA ASP A 48 -9.74 12.14 -1.62
C ASP A 48 -8.88 11.15 -0.81
N ILE A 49 -8.81 9.88 -1.24
CA ILE A 49 -8.08 8.84 -0.50
C ILE A 49 -7.25 7.99 -1.46
N PHE A 50 -5.98 7.80 -1.12
CA PHE A 50 -5.09 6.84 -1.75
C PHE A 50 -4.57 5.82 -0.74
N VAL A 51 -4.77 4.53 -1.00
CA VAL A 51 -4.26 3.42 -0.20
C VAL A 51 -3.24 2.60 -1.00
N GLY A 52 -1.96 2.79 -0.71
CA GLY A 52 -0.85 2.04 -1.29
C GLY A 52 -0.66 0.69 -0.59
N ASN A 53 -1.54 -0.28 -0.88
CA ASN A 53 -1.56 -1.58 -0.19
C ASN A 53 -0.87 -2.71 -0.95
N ALA A 54 -0.73 -2.61 -2.27
CA ALA A 54 -0.16 -3.67 -3.08
C ALA A 54 1.29 -3.99 -2.68
N GLY A 55 1.61 -5.28 -2.64
CA GLY A 55 2.95 -5.75 -2.32
C GLY A 55 3.15 -7.22 -2.68
N VAL A 56 4.41 -7.61 -2.72
CA VAL A 56 4.86 -9.00 -2.90
C VAL A 56 5.93 -9.32 -1.86
N LEU A 57 5.96 -10.58 -1.41
CA LEU A 57 6.93 -11.02 -0.41
C LEU A 57 8.35 -11.13 -1.02
N GLY A 58 8.45 -11.73 -2.20
CA GLY A 58 9.72 -12.15 -2.76
C GLY A 58 10.28 -13.39 -2.05
N PRO A 59 11.47 -13.86 -2.43
CA PRO A 59 12.05 -15.04 -1.82
C PRO A 59 12.54 -14.77 -0.40
N LEU A 60 12.19 -15.63 0.53
CA LEU A 60 12.80 -15.71 1.87
C LEU A 60 14.09 -16.53 1.77
N SER A 61 15.23 -15.86 1.72
CA SER A 61 16.53 -16.47 1.44
C SER A 61 17.67 -15.67 2.05
N PRO A 62 18.85 -16.28 2.31
CA PRO A 62 20.04 -15.50 2.62
C PRO A 62 20.30 -14.41 1.59
N VAL A 63 20.64 -13.21 2.05
CA VAL A 63 20.79 -12.01 1.18
C VAL A 63 21.70 -12.27 -0.04
N GLY A 64 22.81 -12.96 0.17
CA GLY A 64 23.76 -13.30 -0.92
C GLY A 64 23.21 -14.29 -1.95
N HIS A 65 22.09 -14.95 -1.70
CA HIS A 65 21.48 -15.93 -2.60
C HIS A 65 20.24 -15.39 -3.33
N ILE A 66 19.74 -14.23 -2.95
CA ILE A 66 18.60 -13.59 -3.65
C ILE A 66 19.08 -13.08 -5.00
N LYS A 67 18.47 -13.58 -6.08
CA LYS A 67 18.81 -13.17 -7.46
C LYS A 67 18.45 -11.70 -7.71
N ALA A 68 19.25 -11.00 -8.52
CA ALA A 68 19.01 -9.59 -8.87
C ALA A 68 17.57 -9.34 -9.38
N LYS A 69 17.06 -10.21 -10.24
CA LYS A 69 15.68 -10.10 -10.77
C LYS A 69 14.59 -10.13 -9.69
N ASP A 70 14.85 -10.84 -8.58
CA ASP A 70 13.88 -10.93 -7.47
C ASP A 70 13.94 -9.67 -6.61
N TRP A 71 15.13 -9.10 -6.38
CA TRP A 71 15.32 -7.78 -5.79
C TRP A 71 14.58 -6.71 -6.61
N GLU A 72 14.83 -6.66 -7.91
CA GLU A 72 14.19 -5.72 -8.83
C GLU A 72 12.66 -5.81 -8.78
N LYS A 73 12.11 -7.05 -8.81
CA LYS A 73 10.67 -7.28 -8.76
C LYS A 73 10.05 -6.79 -7.45
N VAL A 74 10.69 -7.11 -6.31
CA VAL A 74 10.20 -6.69 -4.99
C VAL A 74 10.21 -5.17 -4.88
N PHE A 75 11.33 -4.53 -5.21
CA PHE A 75 11.45 -3.07 -5.17
C PHE A 75 10.52 -2.38 -6.17
N LYS A 76 10.39 -2.93 -7.37
CA LYS A 76 9.51 -2.38 -8.40
C LYS A 76 8.05 -2.32 -7.91
N ILE A 77 7.55 -3.38 -7.27
CA ILE A 77 6.14 -3.46 -6.83
C ILE A 77 5.94 -2.78 -5.48
N ASN A 78 6.80 -3.07 -4.48
CA ASN A 78 6.58 -2.59 -3.12
C ASN A 78 6.92 -1.10 -2.94
N PHE A 79 7.87 -0.59 -3.72
CA PHE A 79 8.39 0.77 -3.59
C PHE A 79 8.15 1.62 -4.84
N MET A 80 8.75 1.30 -5.99
CA MET A 80 8.70 2.16 -7.18
C MET A 80 7.29 2.38 -7.70
N ALA A 81 6.41 1.38 -7.62
CA ALA A 81 5.01 1.56 -8.00
C ALA A 81 4.30 2.61 -7.11
N ASN A 82 4.58 2.63 -5.80
CA ASN A 82 4.05 3.66 -4.91
C ASN A 82 4.62 5.04 -5.22
N VAL A 83 5.93 5.15 -5.53
CA VAL A 83 6.55 6.40 -5.99
C VAL A 83 5.82 6.94 -7.23
N ARG A 84 5.63 6.09 -8.24
CA ARG A 84 4.96 6.48 -9.51
C ARG A 84 3.48 6.83 -9.28
N LEU A 85 2.78 6.08 -8.41
CA LEU A 85 1.40 6.40 -8.02
C LEU A 85 1.32 7.77 -7.35
N VAL A 86 2.21 8.07 -6.41
CA VAL A 86 2.25 9.41 -5.79
C VAL A 86 2.53 10.48 -6.82
N GLN A 87 3.54 10.31 -7.70
CA GLN A 87 3.87 11.29 -8.73
C GLN A 87 2.68 11.65 -9.63
N THR A 88 1.89 10.66 -10.04
CA THR A 88 0.74 10.88 -10.93
C THR A 88 -0.53 11.32 -10.20
N LEU A 89 -0.68 10.97 -8.90
CA LEU A 89 -1.88 11.25 -8.10
C LEU A 89 -1.76 12.47 -7.19
N ASP A 90 -0.56 12.98 -6.89
CA ASP A 90 -0.35 14.13 -5.99
C ASP A 90 -1.17 15.37 -6.39
N PRO A 91 -1.26 15.78 -7.68
CA PRO A 91 -2.10 16.92 -8.06
C PRO A 91 -3.58 16.73 -7.70
N LEU A 92 -4.09 15.50 -7.83
CA LEU A 92 -5.49 15.16 -7.50
C LEU A 92 -5.73 15.11 -5.99
N LEU A 93 -4.75 14.62 -5.22
CA LEU A 93 -4.80 14.60 -3.76
C LEU A 93 -4.75 16.02 -3.19
N ARG A 94 -3.97 16.92 -3.80
CA ARG A 94 -3.92 18.33 -3.44
C ARG A 94 -5.19 19.11 -3.83
N ALA A 95 -5.91 18.64 -4.85
CA ALA A 95 -7.21 19.22 -5.23
C ALA A 95 -8.34 18.82 -4.28
N SER A 96 -8.12 17.83 -3.40
CA SER A 96 -9.05 17.47 -2.34
C SER A 96 -8.96 18.44 -1.17
N GLU A 97 -10.11 18.73 -0.53
CA GLU A 97 -10.15 19.51 0.71
C GLU A 97 -9.45 18.81 1.87
N ALA A 98 -9.34 17.47 1.81
CA ALA A 98 -8.78 16.63 2.86
C ALA A 98 -8.13 15.37 2.28
N GLY A 99 -7.09 15.53 1.46
CA GLY A 99 -6.37 14.39 0.85
C GLY A 99 -5.77 13.44 1.90
N ARG A 100 -5.99 12.14 1.74
CA ARG A 100 -5.51 11.10 2.65
C ARG A 100 -4.68 10.07 1.90
N VAL A 101 -3.48 9.80 2.41
CA VAL A 101 -2.58 8.78 1.85
C VAL A 101 -2.17 7.80 2.94
N VAL A 102 -2.37 6.53 2.69
CA VAL A 102 -1.96 5.45 3.61
C VAL A 102 -1.17 4.40 2.86
N PHE A 103 0.05 4.15 3.29
CA PHE A 103 0.86 3.05 2.79
C PHE A 103 0.80 1.86 3.75
N THR A 104 0.61 0.66 3.24
CA THR A 104 0.72 -0.57 4.05
C THR A 104 2.19 -0.95 4.18
N THR A 105 2.70 -0.89 5.42
CA THR A 105 4.05 -1.29 5.79
C THR A 105 4.06 -2.58 6.64
N SER A 106 5.16 -2.87 7.31
CA SER A 106 5.36 -4.02 8.18
C SER A 106 6.40 -3.71 9.24
N ASP A 107 6.33 -4.37 10.40
CA ASP A 107 7.37 -4.43 11.43
C ASP A 107 8.70 -4.98 10.89
N ILE A 108 8.62 -5.90 9.94
CA ILE A 108 9.77 -6.44 9.20
C ILE A 108 10.68 -5.34 8.62
N ALA A 109 10.12 -4.16 8.33
CA ALA A 109 10.88 -3.00 7.87
C ALA A 109 11.89 -2.48 8.91
N ASP A 110 11.55 -2.58 10.19
CA ASP A 110 12.38 -2.11 11.31
C ASP A 110 13.20 -3.27 11.91
N GLU A 111 12.59 -4.46 12.05
CA GLU A 111 13.21 -5.63 12.69
C GLU A 111 14.26 -6.33 11.81
N ALA A 112 14.11 -6.24 10.50
CA ALA A 112 15.00 -6.82 9.50
C ALA A 112 15.45 -8.27 9.81
N PRO A 113 14.53 -9.22 10.05
CA PRO A 113 14.90 -10.57 10.45
C PRO A 113 15.63 -11.30 9.31
N ALA A 114 16.41 -12.31 9.68
CA ALA A 114 17.15 -13.13 8.73
C ALA A 114 16.22 -13.69 7.64
N TYR A 115 16.71 -13.73 6.42
CA TYR A 115 16.04 -14.22 5.20
C TYR A 115 14.97 -13.29 4.59
N TRP A 116 14.59 -12.20 5.22
CA TRP A 116 13.58 -11.24 4.74
C TRP A 116 14.14 -10.05 3.95
N GLY A 117 15.43 -10.08 3.56
CA GLY A 117 16.18 -8.94 3.07
C GLY A 117 15.47 -8.09 2.01
N GLY A 118 14.94 -8.69 0.94
CA GLY A 118 14.27 -7.95 -0.13
C GLY A 118 12.99 -7.26 0.34
N TYR A 119 12.15 -7.96 1.08
CA TYR A 119 10.90 -7.41 1.62
C TYR A 119 11.16 -6.31 2.64
N ALA A 120 12.01 -6.59 3.66
CA ALA A 120 12.37 -5.63 4.69
C ALA A 120 12.91 -4.33 4.10
N ALA A 121 13.91 -4.41 3.22
CA ALA A 121 14.51 -3.25 2.57
C ALA A 121 13.48 -2.45 1.76
N SER A 122 12.58 -3.11 1.02
CA SER A 122 11.55 -2.42 0.25
C SER A 122 10.54 -1.67 1.13
N LYS A 123 10.16 -2.24 2.28
CA LYS A 123 9.24 -1.59 3.24
C LYS A 123 9.92 -0.48 4.03
N SER A 124 11.22 -0.62 4.36
CA SER A 124 12.01 0.47 4.95
C SER A 124 12.15 1.65 4.00
N ALA A 125 12.40 1.41 2.70
CA ALA A 125 12.42 2.44 1.67
C ALA A 125 11.05 3.15 1.57
N LEU A 126 9.95 2.39 1.61
CA LEU A 126 8.59 2.94 1.59
C LEU A 126 8.30 3.80 2.83
N ASN A 127 8.76 3.39 4.03
CA ASN A 127 8.61 4.15 5.25
C ASN A 127 9.35 5.50 5.18
N THR A 128 10.56 5.51 4.64
CA THR A 128 11.34 6.74 4.45
C THR A 128 10.67 7.66 3.43
N PHE A 129 10.23 7.12 2.28
CA PHE A 129 9.49 7.86 1.26
C PHE A 129 8.22 8.49 1.83
N MET A 130 7.44 7.75 2.58
CA MET A 130 6.23 8.24 3.24
C MET A 130 6.51 9.44 4.14
N ARG A 131 7.55 9.36 5.00
CA ARG A 131 7.94 10.47 5.89
C ARG A 131 8.38 11.70 5.12
N THR A 132 9.15 11.52 4.03
CA THR A 132 9.57 12.62 3.16
C THR A 132 8.35 13.29 2.51
N TYR A 133 7.44 12.52 1.94
CA TYR A 133 6.23 13.03 1.32
C TYR A 133 5.32 13.75 2.35
N ALA A 134 5.24 13.24 3.56
CA ALA A 134 4.54 13.92 4.66
C ALA A 134 5.18 15.28 4.97
N ALA A 135 6.50 15.34 5.12
CA ALA A 135 7.20 16.60 5.38
C ALA A 135 6.99 17.65 4.27
N GLU A 136 7.00 17.22 2.99
CA GLU A 136 6.71 18.08 1.84
C GLU A 136 5.28 18.61 1.79
N THR A 137 4.34 17.94 2.46
CA THR A 137 2.92 18.28 2.49
C THR A 137 2.44 18.86 3.83
N GLU A 138 3.35 19.17 4.76
CA GLU A 138 3.05 19.63 6.11
C GLU A 138 2.13 20.87 6.14
N LYS A 139 2.34 21.80 5.19
CA LYS A 139 1.54 23.04 5.08
C LYS A 139 0.24 22.88 4.30
N THR A 140 -0.20 21.65 4.04
CA THR A 140 -1.44 21.34 3.31
C THR A 140 -2.46 20.67 4.24
N ASN A 141 -3.68 20.50 3.74
CA ASN A 141 -4.72 19.74 4.43
C ASN A 141 -4.56 18.22 4.25
N MET A 142 -3.52 17.78 3.55
CA MET A 142 -3.24 16.37 3.35
C MET A 142 -2.73 15.70 4.62
N ARG A 143 -3.02 14.41 4.76
CA ARG A 143 -2.45 13.56 5.83
C ARG A 143 -1.87 12.30 5.19
N ILE A 144 -0.57 12.10 5.36
CA ILE A 144 0.20 11.02 4.78
C ILE A 144 0.72 10.15 5.93
N ASN A 145 0.37 8.87 5.93
CA ASN A 145 0.79 7.96 6.99
C ASN A 145 1.12 6.57 6.41
N ALA A 146 1.74 5.73 7.21
CA ALA A 146 1.83 4.30 6.95
C ALA A 146 1.14 3.52 8.07
N ILE A 147 0.62 2.34 7.75
CA ILE A 147 0.03 1.42 8.70
C ILE A 147 0.76 0.08 8.66
N HIS A 148 1.11 -0.43 9.82
CA HIS A 148 1.51 -1.82 10.02
C HIS A 148 0.32 -2.57 10.64
N PRO A 149 -0.40 -3.38 9.84
CA PRO A 149 -1.66 -4.00 10.27
C PRO A 149 -1.48 -5.18 11.24
N GLY A 150 -0.23 -5.54 11.55
CA GLY A 150 0.08 -6.81 12.21
C GLY A 150 0.06 -7.98 11.24
N ALA A 151 0.00 -9.18 11.78
CA ALA A 151 -0.08 -10.41 11.00
C ALA A 151 -1.53 -10.67 10.58
N VAL A 152 -1.81 -10.54 9.28
CA VAL A 152 -3.16 -10.66 8.71
C VAL A 152 -3.25 -11.91 7.83
N GLN A 153 -4.36 -12.63 7.92
CA GLN A 153 -4.65 -13.83 7.13
C GLN A 153 -4.74 -13.49 5.63
N THR A 154 -3.66 -13.69 4.91
CA THR A 154 -3.52 -13.37 3.48
C THR A 154 -2.73 -14.46 2.76
N ALA A 155 -2.81 -14.49 1.43
CA ALA A 155 -1.99 -15.38 0.62
C ALA A 155 -0.48 -15.15 0.84
N MET A 156 -0.05 -13.90 1.09
CA MET A 156 1.34 -13.58 1.44
C MET A 156 1.77 -14.24 2.75
N MET A 157 0.89 -14.29 3.74
CA MET A 157 1.17 -14.96 5.03
C MET A 157 1.31 -16.47 4.85
N THR A 158 0.48 -17.08 4.01
CA THR A 158 0.60 -18.50 3.65
C THR A 158 1.91 -18.79 2.89
N GLU A 159 2.33 -17.86 2.02
CA GLU A 159 3.61 -17.94 1.31
C GLU A 159 4.81 -17.84 2.28
N ALA A 160 4.75 -16.95 3.27
CA ALA A 160 5.80 -16.76 4.26
C ALA A 160 5.91 -17.92 5.25
N PHE A 161 4.78 -18.52 5.60
CA PHE A 161 4.67 -19.60 6.59
C PHE A 161 3.84 -20.77 6.05
N PRO A 162 4.42 -21.62 5.16
CA PRO A 162 3.68 -22.72 4.53
C PRO A 162 3.11 -23.75 5.53
N GLY A 163 3.77 -23.91 6.68
CA GLY A 163 3.31 -24.76 7.78
C GLY A 163 2.35 -24.10 8.76
N GLY A 164 1.95 -22.85 8.48
CA GLY A 164 1.21 -22.00 9.40
C GLY A 164 2.13 -21.28 10.40
N PRO A 165 1.81 -20.05 10.79
CA PRO A 165 2.57 -19.31 11.80
C PRO A 165 2.27 -19.83 13.20
N SER A 166 3.21 -19.69 14.12
CA SER A 166 3.04 -20.01 15.55
C SER A 166 2.30 -18.93 16.35
N PHE A 167 1.90 -17.85 15.70
CA PHE A 167 1.20 -16.70 16.28
C PHE A 167 -0.19 -16.53 15.65
N LYS A 168 -1.06 -15.79 16.36
CA LYS A 168 -2.44 -15.56 15.90
C LYS A 168 -2.47 -14.57 14.73
N LEU A 169 -3.26 -14.90 13.71
CA LEU A 169 -3.54 -14.01 12.59
C LEU A 169 -4.86 -13.25 12.82
N LYS A 170 -4.87 -11.98 12.44
CA LYS A 170 -6.10 -11.19 12.30
C LYS A 170 -6.75 -11.49 10.95
N THR A 171 -8.06 -11.36 10.87
CA THR A 171 -8.73 -11.36 9.55
C THR A 171 -8.63 -9.98 8.90
N PRO A 172 -8.76 -9.86 7.56
CA PRO A 172 -8.82 -8.56 6.90
C PRO A 172 -9.91 -7.64 7.48
N GLU A 173 -11.07 -8.20 7.86
CA GLU A 173 -12.19 -7.44 8.45
C GLU A 173 -11.84 -6.83 9.81
N GLN A 174 -10.99 -7.49 10.58
CA GLN A 174 -10.55 -6.99 11.90
C GLN A 174 -9.65 -5.76 11.79
N VAL A 175 -8.92 -5.59 10.68
CA VAL A 175 -7.99 -4.46 10.50
C VAL A 175 -8.60 -3.31 9.69
N VAL A 176 -9.72 -3.51 9.01
CA VAL A 176 -10.31 -2.49 8.12
C VAL A 176 -10.72 -1.22 8.85
N ASN A 177 -11.23 -1.33 10.09
CA ASN A 177 -11.64 -0.17 10.89
C ASN A 177 -10.46 0.75 11.22
N ASP A 178 -9.27 0.19 11.40
CA ASP A 178 -8.06 0.97 11.65
C ASP A 178 -7.64 1.75 10.40
N TYR A 179 -7.75 1.14 9.20
CA TYR A 179 -7.56 1.87 7.94
C TYR A 179 -8.57 3.00 7.79
N LEU A 180 -9.85 2.76 8.11
CA LEU A 180 -10.89 3.79 8.05
C LEU A 180 -10.59 4.95 9.01
N ALA A 181 -10.11 4.68 10.22
CA ALA A 181 -9.71 5.71 11.17
C ALA A 181 -8.55 6.59 10.65
N ILE A 182 -7.59 6.01 9.94
CA ILE A 182 -6.43 6.74 9.40
C ILE A 182 -6.82 7.59 8.20
N VAL A 183 -7.79 7.17 7.40
CA VAL A 183 -8.27 7.95 6.23
C VAL A 183 -9.43 8.88 6.56
N ALA A 184 -9.93 8.89 7.80
CA ALA A 184 -10.99 9.79 8.23
C ALA A 184 -10.56 11.27 8.20
N ASN A 185 -11.50 12.19 7.95
CA ASN A 185 -11.22 13.62 7.87
C ASN A 185 -10.66 14.22 9.16
N ASN A 186 -11.00 13.64 10.30
CA ASN A 186 -10.54 14.05 11.63
C ASN A 186 -9.28 13.30 12.10
N CYS A 187 -8.63 12.50 11.26
CA CYS A 187 -7.38 11.81 11.60
C CYS A 187 -6.30 12.84 11.97
N PRO A 188 -5.73 12.79 13.19
CA PRO A 188 -4.72 13.75 13.64
C PRO A 188 -3.31 13.40 13.15
N HIS A 189 -3.11 12.16 12.67
CA HIS A 189 -1.79 11.66 12.33
C HIS A 189 -1.29 12.18 10.99
N HIS A 190 0.01 12.53 10.95
CA HIS A 190 0.72 12.94 9.74
C HIS A 190 2.18 12.54 9.87
N GLY A 191 2.75 11.89 8.84
CA GLY A 191 4.13 11.40 8.83
C GLY A 191 4.39 10.22 9.79
N GLN A 192 3.35 9.56 10.27
CA GLN A 192 3.47 8.51 11.28
C GLN A 192 3.34 7.10 10.69
N ILE A 193 4.03 6.15 11.34
CA ILE A 193 3.81 4.71 11.14
C ILE A 193 2.94 4.23 12.30
N ILE A 194 1.69 3.91 12.00
CA ILE A 194 0.71 3.44 12.99
C ILE A 194 0.81 1.92 13.05
N LYS A 195 1.23 1.41 14.21
CA LYS A 195 1.34 -0.03 14.48
C LYS A 195 0.07 -0.49 15.19
N LEU A 196 -0.61 -1.47 14.58
CA LEU A 196 -1.78 -2.09 15.20
C LEU A 196 -1.34 -3.21 16.15
N PRO A 197 -1.97 -3.30 17.34
CA PRO A 197 -1.62 -4.31 18.34
C PRO A 197 -1.81 -5.75 17.88
#